data_ab14dc2fd18b06dfcaea33f896374b23
#
_entry.id   ab14dc2fd18b06dfcaea33f896374b23
#
_cell.length_a   1.000
_cell.length_b   1.000
_cell.length_c   1.000
_cell.angle_alpha   90.00
_cell.angle_beta   90.00
_cell.angle_gamma   90.00
#
_symmetry.space_group_name_H-M   'P 1'
#
loop_
_entity.id
_entity.type
_entity.pdbx_description
1 polymer ?
#
loop_
_entity_poly.entity_id
_entity_poly.type
_entity_poly.pdbx_seq_one_letter_code
_entity_poly.pdbx_strand_id
1 'polypeptide(L)'
;MILLQVIGPEYFRFERDWMASGEIWRLISAHWVHVGWMHLLLNGLGLVICVSLTTPGWSFKRWVITSLLMGLGISLMVTFYNPEISDYAGHSGVLYGLYVLGGVSLFARDRLIAVLVIAAIVIKILLEQFAPFDFTTGDLIGAHVIVDAHLYGLLTSIAIALIWSRYTMNHDPTEHSN
;
A
#
# COMPACT_ATOMS: atom_id res chain seq x y z
N MET A 1 7.06 -11.75 -3.30
CA MET A 1 7.62 -11.46 -1.96
C MET A 1 8.60 -12.54 -1.51
N ILE A 2 8.18 -13.79 -1.27
CA ILE A 2 9.05 -14.86 -0.73
C ILE A 2 10.36 -15.02 -1.53
N LEU A 3 10.27 -15.09 -2.87
CA LEU A 3 11.46 -15.23 -3.72
C LEU A 3 12.47 -14.10 -3.51
N LEU A 4 12.01 -12.85 -3.49
CA LEU A 4 12.89 -11.69 -3.28
C LEU A 4 13.48 -11.67 -1.87
N GLN A 5 12.70 -12.12 -0.88
CA GLN A 5 13.19 -12.25 0.50
C GLN A 5 14.30 -13.29 0.65
N VAL A 6 14.22 -14.40 -0.13
CA VAL A 6 15.26 -15.45 -0.14
C VAL A 6 16.50 -15.00 -0.91
N ILE A 7 16.34 -14.22 -1.99
CA ILE A 7 17.47 -13.69 -2.77
C ILE A 7 18.30 -12.72 -1.93
N GLY A 8 17.63 -11.88 -1.11
CA GLY A 8 18.25 -10.91 -0.22
C GLY A 8 17.51 -9.57 -0.28
N PRO A 9 16.85 -9.16 0.80
CA PRO A 9 16.10 -7.90 0.82
C PRO A 9 16.97 -6.68 0.58
N GLU A 10 18.26 -6.73 0.88
CA GLU A 10 19.24 -5.66 0.67
C GLU A 10 19.38 -5.23 -0.80
N TYR A 11 19.14 -6.12 -1.75
CA TYR A 11 19.18 -5.80 -3.18
C TYR A 11 17.94 -5.06 -3.68
N PHE A 12 16.85 -5.05 -2.91
CA PHE A 12 15.54 -4.60 -3.36
C PHE A 12 14.92 -3.51 -2.49
N ARG A 13 15.35 -3.38 -1.21
CA ARG A 13 14.81 -2.34 -0.33
C ARG A 13 15.17 -0.96 -0.85
N PHE A 14 14.34 0.01 -0.53
CA PHE A 14 14.66 1.41 -0.74
C PHE A 14 15.96 1.75 0.01
N GLU A 15 16.89 2.34 -0.66
CA GLU A 15 18.16 2.84 -0.13
C GLU A 15 18.43 4.15 -0.84
N ARG A 16 18.38 5.24 -0.11
CA ARG A 16 18.45 6.59 -0.68
C ARG A 16 19.72 6.84 -1.48
N ASP A 17 20.87 6.46 -0.94
CA ASP A 17 22.16 6.67 -1.59
C ASP A 17 22.33 5.83 -2.87
N TRP A 18 21.77 4.61 -2.88
CA TRP A 18 21.84 3.74 -4.06
C TRP A 18 20.87 4.19 -5.16
N MET A 19 19.75 4.78 -4.79
CA MET A 19 18.86 5.40 -5.78
C MET A 19 19.52 6.63 -6.42
N ALA A 20 20.23 7.44 -5.64
CA ALA A 20 21.00 8.56 -6.17
C ALA A 20 22.11 8.12 -7.15
N SER A 21 22.62 6.88 -7.02
CA SER A 21 23.54 6.26 -7.96
C SER A 21 22.88 5.52 -9.13
N GLY A 22 21.56 5.59 -9.27
CA GLY A 22 20.81 5.09 -10.42
C GLY A 22 20.00 3.81 -10.20
N GLU A 23 19.93 3.27 -8.96
CA GLU A 23 19.15 2.07 -8.65
C GLU A 23 17.65 2.39 -8.44
N ILE A 24 17.03 3.02 -9.43
CA ILE A 24 15.65 3.52 -9.37
C ILE A 24 14.57 2.43 -9.23
N TRP A 25 14.89 1.16 -9.56
CA TRP A 25 13.95 0.05 -9.35
C TRP A 25 13.55 -0.12 -7.88
N ARG A 26 14.36 0.37 -6.94
CA ARG A 26 14.11 0.34 -5.50
C ARG A 26 12.87 1.11 -5.08
N LEU A 27 12.43 2.09 -5.88
CA LEU A 27 11.15 2.78 -5.68
C LEU A 27 9.93 1.84 -5.73
N ILE A 28 10.07 0.72 -6.41
CA ILE A 28 9.00 -0.29 -6.55
C ILE A 28 9.33 -1.55 -5.76
N SER A 29 10.55 -2.06 -5.89
CA SER A 29 10.91 -3.36 -5.30
C SER A 29 10.93 -3.36 -3.77
N ALA A 30 11.14 -2.21 -3.13
CA ALA A 30 11.12 -2.06 -1.68
C ALA A 30 9.81 -2.54 -1.03
N HIS A 31 8.71 -2.43 -1.74
CA HIS A 31 7.40 -2.87 -1.27
C HIS A 31 7.17 -4.38 -1.38
N TRP A 32 8.12 -5.13 -1.97
CA TRP A 32 8.02 -6.57 -2.17
C TRP A 32 9.00 -7.38 -1.31
N VAL A 33 9.84 -6.69 -0.53
CA VAL A 33 10.77 -7.24 0.44
C VAL A 33 10.46 -6.71 1.84
N HIS A 34 11.02 -7.35 2.87
CA HIS A 34 10.68 -7.07 4.26
C HIS A 34 11.95 -7.11 5.12
N VAL A 35 11.93 -6.40 6.24
CA VAL A 35 13.05 -6.37 7.20
C VAL A 35 13.32 -7.73 7.86
N GLY A 36 12.33 -8.63 7.85
CA GLY A 36 12.44 -9.97 8.42
C GLY A 36 11.26 -10.88 8.07
N TRP A 37 11.36 -12.16 8.42
CA TRP A 37 10.35 -13.17 8.10
C TRP A 37 9.02 -12.93 8.80
N MET A 38 9.03 -12.41 10.03
CA MET A 38 7.79 -12.08 10.75
C MET A 38 7.05 -10.95 10.04
N HIS A 39 7.77 -9.91 9.58
CA HIS A 39 7.19 -8.83 8.79
C HIS A 39 6.58 -9.34 7.48
N LEU A 40 7.29 -10.21 6.76
CA LEU A 40 6.76 -10.87 5.56
C LEU A 40 5.49 -11.67 5.87
N LEU A 41 5.47 -12.43 6.96
CA LEU A 41 4.30 -13.23 7.37
C LEU A 41 3.09 -12.35 7.64
N LEU A 42 3.25 -11.29 8.44
CA LEU A 42 2.16 -10.37 8.77
C LEU A 42 1.59 -9.67 7.52
N ASN A 43 2.45 -9.21 6.62
CA ASN A 43 2.03 -8.62 5.36
C ASN A 43 1.37 -9.65 4.42
N GLY A 44 1.88 -10.88 4.39
CA GLY A 44 1.28 -11.97 3.63
C GLY A 44 -0.14 -12.32 4.11
N LEU A 45 -0.34 -12.42 5.43
CA LEU A 45 -1.67 -12.61 6.03
C LEU A 45 -2.59 -11.42 5.72
N GLY A 46 -2.09 -10.19 5.88
CA GLY A 46 -2.83 -8.98 5.51
C GLY A 46 -3.24 -8.97 4.04
N LEU A 47 -2.37 -9.42 3.13
CA LEU A 47 -2.68 -9.54 1.71
C LEU A 47 -3.79 -10.56 1.44
N VAL A 48 -3.73 -11.74 2.06
CA VAL A 48 -4.79 -12.76 1.93
C VAL A 48 -6.13 -12.23 2.40
N ILE A 49 -6.17 -11.57 3.56
CA ILE A 49 -7.40 -10.95 4.08
C ILE A 49 -7.90 -9.86 3.13
N CYS A 50 -7.00 -8.99 2.64
CA CYS A 50 -7.35 -7.92 1.71
C CYS A 50 -7.98 -8.48 0.42
N VAL A 51 -7.36 -9.48 -0.20
CA VAL A 51 -7.88 -10.13 -1.41
C VAL A 51 -9.26 -10.74 -1.16
N SER A 52 -9.40 -11.46 -0.06
CA SER A 52 -10.62 -12.21 0.24
C SER A 52 -11.79 -11.30 0.60
N LEU A 53 -11.53 -10.22 1.33
CA LEU A 53 -12.57 -9.38 1.91
C LEU A 53 -12.97 -8.22 0.99
N THR A 54 -12.00 -7.53 0.40
CA THR A 54 -12.26 -6.22 -0.21
C THR A 54 -12.27 -6.21 -1.72
N THR A 55 -11.65 -7.19 -2.37
CA THR A 55 -11.46 -7.16 -3.82
C THR A 55 -11.97 -8.39 -4.59
N PRO A 56 -13.05 -9.05 -4.14
CA PRO A 56 -13.62 -10.12 -4.93
C PRO A 56 -14.05 -9.58 -6.30
N GLY A 57 -13.52 -10.17 -7.37
CA GLY A 57 -13.77 -9.71 -8.73
C GLY A 57 -12.70 -8.80 -9.34
N TRP A 58 -11.67 -8.43 -8.62
CA TRP A 58 -10.52 -7.80 -9.25
C TRP A 58 -9.72 -8.82 -10.06
N SER A 59 -9.38 -8.47 -11.29
CA SER A 59 -8.46 -9.28 -12.09
C SER A 59 -7.04 -9.21 -11.51
N PHE A 60 -6.24 -10.26 -11.76
CA PHE A 60 -4.82 -10.27 -11.38
C PHE A 60 -4.05 -9.04 -11.94
N LYS A 61 -4.34 -8.67 -13.19
CA LYS A 61 -3.76 -7.48 -13.82
C LYS A 61 -4.07 -6.20 -13.03
N ARG A 62 -5.34 -6.03 -12.59
CA ARG A 62 -5.75 -4.87 -11.77
C ARG A 62 -5.00 -4.85 -10.45
N TRP A 63 -4.87 -5.99 -9.79
CA TRP A 63 -4.10 -6.15 -8.56
C TRP A 63 -2.65 -5.70 -8.73
N VAL A 64 -1.96 -6.23 -9.74
CA VAL A 64 -0.55 -5.93 -9.99
C VAL A 64 -0.36 -4.44 -10.31
N ILE A 65 -1.11 -3.89 -11.25
CA ILE A 65 -0.99 -2.48 -11.64
C ILE A 65 -1.26 -1.56 -10.45
N THR A 66 -2.33 -1.82 -9.68
CA THR A 66 -2.65 -0.99 -8.51
C THR A 66 -1.54 -1.05 -7.46
N SER A 67 -1.01 -2.24 -7.17
CA SER A 67 0.08 -2.39 -6.20
C SER A 67 1.36 -1.69 -6.66
N LEU A 68 1.69 -1.73 -7.94
CA LEU A 68 2.85 -1.02 -8.49
C LEU A 68 2.68 0.50 -8.42
N LEU A 69 1.51 1.02 -8.81
CA LEU A 69 1.20 2.45 -8.71
C LEU A 69 1.21 2.93 -7.26
N MET A 70 0.66 2.11 -6.35
CA MET A 70 0.66 2.40 -4.92
C MET A 70 2.09 2.47 -4.38
N GLY A 71 2.91 1.45 -4.67
CA GLY A 71 4.30 1.42 -4.24
C GLY A 71 5.10 2.61 -4.77
N LEU A 72 4.95 2.94 -6.05
CA LEU A 72 5.60 4.11 -6.64
C LEU A 72 5.18 5.41 -5.95
N GLY A 73 3.88 5.61 -5.72
CA GLY A 73 3.36 6.80 -5.04
C GLY A 73 3.91 6.95 -3.62
N ILE A 74 3.93 5.85 -2.83
CA ILE A 74 4.51 5.84 -1.49
C ILE A 74 6.00 6.18 -1.54
N SER A 75 6.76 5.52 -2.39
CA SER A 75 8.21 5.76 -2.49
C SER A 75 8.56 7.18 -2.91
N LEU A 76 7.79 7.78 -3.83
CA LEU A 76 7.97 9.18 -4.20
C LEU A 76 7.70 10.10 -3.00
N MET A 77 6.61 9.86 -2.24
CA MET A 77 6.32 10.66 -1.05
C MET A 77 7.41 10.50 0.02
N VAL A 78 7.87 9.28 0.31
CA VAL A 78 9.00 9.04 1.22
C VAL A 78 10.25 9.80 0.72
N THR A 79 10.53 9.76 -0.57
CA THR A 79 11.70 10.44 -1.15
C THR A 79 11.66 11.95 -0.94
N PHE A 80 10.50 12.59 -1.14
CA PHE A 80 10.38 14.04 -1.13
C PHE A 80 10.03 14.62 0.24
N TYR A 81 9.29 13.91 1.07
CA TYR A 81 8.78 14.45 2.34
C TYR A 81 9.49 13.92 3.58
N ASN A 82 10.23 12.82 3.47
CA ASN A 82 10.97 12.22 4.59
C ASN A 82 12.47 12.06 4.25
N PRO A 83 13.23 13.17 4.11
CA PRO A 83 14.64 13.10 3.74
C PRO A 83 15.51 12.36 4.78
N GLU A 84 15.04 12.23 6.02
CA GLU A 84 15.67 11.50 7.11
C GLU A 84 15.59 9.98 6.97
N ILE A 85 14.65 9.47 6.16
CA ILE A 85 14.53 8.03 5.92
C ILE A 85 15.59 7.60 4.92
N SER A 86 16.58 6.88 5.41
CA SER A 86 17.67 6.33 4.59
C SER A 86 17.27 5.06 3.86
N ASP A 87 16.51 4.18 4.53
CA ASP A 87 16.11 2.88 4.01
C ASP A 87 14.66 2.53 4.38
N TYR A 88 14.03 1.73 3.54
CA TYR A 88 12.64 1.29 3.71
C TYR A 88 12.43 -0.07 3.04
N ALA A 89 11.67 -0.94 3.72
CA ALA A 89 11.20 -2.21 3.17
C ALA A 89 9.87 -2.60 3.80
N GLY A 90 8.90 -3.01 2.98
CA GLY A 90 7.63 -3.53 3.47
C GLY A 90 6.43 -3.21 2.58
N HIS A 91 5.45 -4.11 2.61
CA HIS A 91 4.23 -4.03 1.80
C HIS A 91 3.06 -3.32 2.54
N SER A 92 3.22 -3.01 3.82
CA SER A 92 2.12 -2.52 4.68
C SER A 92 1.47 -1.24 4.15
N GLY A 93 2.25 -0.26 3.72
CA GLY A 93 1.72 0.96 3.12
C GLY A 93 0.86 0.68 1.88
N VAL A 94 1.32 -0.23 1.00
CA VAL A 94 0.55 -0.70 -0.16
C VAL A 94 -0.73 -1.40 0.28
N LEU A 95 -0.66 -2.27 1.30
CA LEU A 95 -1.83 -2.95 1.84
C LEU A 95 -2.88 -1.96 2.37
N TYR A 96 -2.48 -0.95 3.12
CA TYR A 96 -3.42 0.05 3.65
C TYR A 96 -4.16 0.76 2.50
N GLY A 97 -3.43 1.17 1.47
CA GLY A 97 -4.06 1.73 0.27
C GLY A 97 -4.98 0.76 -0.47
N LEU A 98 -4.59 -0.52 -0.58
CA LEU A 98 -5.40 -1.56 -1.21
C LEU A 98 -6.67 -1.86 -0.42
N TYR A 99 -6.63 -1.86 0.92
CA TYR A 99 -7.82 -1.99 1.75
C TYR A 99 -8.80 -0.83 1.53
N VAL A 100 -8.31 0.40 1.39
CA VAL A 100 -9.15 1.57 1.11
C VAL A 100 -9.79 1.46 -0.28
N LEU A 101 -9.02 1.19 -1.33
CA LEU A 101 -9.54 1.02 -2.69
C LEU A 101 -10.49 -0.16 -2.82
N GLY A 102 -10.16 -1.27 -2.14
CA GLY A 102 -11.02 -2.43 -2.07
C GLY A 102 -12.31 -2.13 -1.33
N GLY A 103 -12.23 -1.41 -0.21
CA GLY A 103 -13.38 -0.91 0.53
C GLY A 103 -14.29 -0.04 -0.34
N VAL A 104 -13.72 0.91 -1.10
CA VAL A 104 -14.49 1.71 -2.07
C VAL A 104 -15.19 0.81 -3.10
N SER A 105 -14.50 -0.18 -3.64
CA SER A 105 -15.10 -1.13 -4.60
C SER A 105 -16.22 -1.98 -3.99
N LEU A 106 -16.20 -2.16 -2.67
CA LEU A 106 -17.16 -2.98 -1.94
C LEU A 106 -18.50 -2.25 -1.68
N PHE A 107 -18.54 -0.91 -1.77
CA PHE A 107 -19.74 -0.12 -1.45
C PHE A 107 -21.00 -0.54 -2.20
N ALA A 108 -20.87 -0.99 -3.44
CA ALA A 108 -22.00 -1.45 -4.25
C ALA A 108 -22.52 -2.83 -3.80
N ARG A 109 -21.71 -3.63 -3.10
CA ARG A 109 -22.02 -5.01 -2.70
C ARG A 109 -22.40 -5.10 -1.22
N ASP A 110 -21.60 -4.48 -0.35
CA ASP A 110 -21.79 -4.49 1.10
C ASP A 110 -21.26 -3.18 1.71
N ARG A 111 -22.20 -2.25 1.87
CA ARG A 111 -21.89 -0.91 2.39
C ARG A 111 -21.36 -0.94 3.83
N LEU A 112 -21.86 -1.85 4.67
CA LEU A 112 -21.45 -1.95 6.06
C LEU A 112 -19.99 -2.40 6.16
N ILE A 113 -19.65 -3.49 5.50
CA ILE A 113 -18.27 -3.99 5.47
C ILE A 113 -17.34 -2.95 4.85
N ALA A 114 -17.74 -2.28 3.77
CA ALA A 114 -16.97 -1.22 3.14
C ALA A 114 -16.61 -0.10 4.13
N VAL A 115 -17.61 0.41 4.86
CA VAL A 115 -17.40 1.46 5.87
C VAL A 115 -16.51 0.97 7.00
N LEU A 116 -16.74 -0.23 7.52
CA LEU A 116 -15.96 -0.79 8.62
C LEU A 116 -14.49 -0.96 8.24
N VAL A 117 -14.20 -1.48 7.04
CA VAL A 117 -12.83 -1.65 6.55
C VAL A 117 -12.12 -0.31 6.40
N ILE A 118 -12.75 0.65 5.71
CA ILE A 118 -12.15 1.97 5.51
C ILE A 118 -11.94 2.67 6.84
N ALA A 119 -12.94 2.66 7.72
CA ALA A 119 -12.85 3.28 9.04
C ALA A 119 -11.73 2.65 9.88
N ALA A 120 -11.60 1.32 9.89
CA ALA A 120 -10.54 0.63 10.63
C ALA A 120 -9.14 1.06 10.16
N ILE A 121 -8.93 1.14 8.84
CA ILE A 121 -7.64 1.60 8.29
C ILE A 121 -7.38 3.06 8.61
N VAL A 122 -8.36 3.95 8.43
CA VAL A 122 -8.21 5.38 8.73
C VAL A 122 -7.92 5.60 10.22
N ILE A 123 -8.66 4.94 11.11
CA ILE A 123 -8.44 5.01 12.56
C ILE A 123 -7.02 4.51 12.90
N LYS A 124 -6.60 3.37 12.33
CA LYS A 124 -5.25 2.82 12.56
C LYS A 124 -4.17 3.83 12.15
N ILE A 125 -4.30 4.46 10.97
CA ILE A 125 -3.35 5.49 10.50
C ILE A 125 -3.35 6.69 11.45
N LEU A 126 -4.52 7.18 11.88
CA LEU A 126 -4.61 8.31 12.82
C LEU A 126 -3.95 7.98 14.17
N LEU A 127 -4.16 6.77 14.68
CA LEU A 127 -3.51 6.32 15.90
C LEU A 127 -1.98 6.27 15.74
N GLU A 128 -1.47 5.78 14.63
CA GLU A 128 -0.03 5.74 14.33
C GLU A 128 0.59 7.14 14.22
N GLN A 129 -0.15 8.12 13.67
CA GLN A 129 0.35 9.48 13.48
C GLN A 129 0.26 10.35 14.74
N PHE A 130 -0.76 10.18 15.58
CA PHE A 130 -1.10 11.14 16.62
C PHE A 130 -1.16 10.58 18.04
N ALA A 131 -1.20 9.26 18.23
CA ALA A 131 -1.27 8.69 19.56
C ALA A 131 0.11 8.70 20.25
N PRO A 132 0.15 8.99 21.58
CA PRO A 132 1.39 9.00 22.34
C PRO A 132 1.93 7.58 22.62
N PHE A 133 1.19 6.53 22.27
CA PHE A 133 1.57 5.13 22.43
C PHE A 133 1.99 4.54 21.10
N ASP A 134 2.92 3.61 21.15
CA ASP A 134 3.33 2.86 19.96
C ASP A 134 2.27 1.81 19.61
N PHE A 135 1.38 2.15 18.66
CA PHE A 135 0.40 1.23 18.08
C PHE A 135 0.95 0.50 16.85
N THR A 136 2.26 0.51 16.68
CA THR A 136 2.92 -0.17 15.56
C THR A 136 3.13 -1.65 15.87
N THR A 137 3.50 -2.39 14.84
CA THR A 137 3.93 -3.79 14.97
C THR A 137 5.44 -3.90 15.13
N GLY A 138 6.12 -2.81 15.48
CA GLY A 138 7.58 -2.71 15.58
C GLY A 138 8.20 -3.79 16.46
N ASP A 139 7.66 -4.00 17.65
CA ASP A 139 8.14 -5.02 18.58
C ASP A 139 8.01 -6.44 18.01
N LEU A 140 6.93 -6.72 17.26
CA LEU A 140 6.70 -8.03 16.66
C LEU A 140 7.64 -8.31 15.48
N ILE A 141 8.00 -7.30 14.73
CA ILE A 141 8.88 -7.45 13.56
C ILE A 141 10.35 -7.20 13.86
N GLY A 142 10.65 -6.70 15.08
CA GLY A 142 12.00 -6.37 15.51
C GLY A 142 12.64 -5.20 14.75
N ALA A 143 11.81 -4.24 14.26
CA ALA A 143 12.26 -3.08 13.50
C ALA A 143 11.32 -1.89 13.64
N HIS A 144 11.86 -0.70 13.42
CA HIS A 144 11.05 0.53 13.39
C HIS A 144 10.07 0.50 12.20
N VAL A 145 8.80 0.83 12.47
CA VAL A 145 7.77 0.94 11.43
C VAL A 145 7.74 2.37 10.91
N ILE A 146 7.87 2.52 9.61
CA ILE A 146 7.74 3.82 8.94
C ILE A 146 6.26 4.11 8.73
N VAL A 147 5.61 4.68 9.74
CA VAL A 147 4.16 4.93 9.77
C VAL A 147 3.71 5.91 8.68
N ASP A 148 4.59 6.81 8.23
CA ASP A 148 4.30 7.73 7.13
C ASP A 148 4.00 6.98 5.83
N ALA A 149 4.61 5.81 5.60
CA ALA A 149 4.30 4.97 4.43
C ALA A 149 2.83 4.49 4.44
N HIS A 150 2.22 4.31 5.62
CA HIS A 150 0.80 3.95 5.75
C HIS A 150 -0.10 5.13 5.35
N LEU A 151 0.23 6.34 5.81
CA LEU A 151 -0.45 7.56 5.40
C LEU A 151 -0.32 7.80 3.89
N TYR A 152 0.87 7.60 3.33
CA TYR A 152 1.12 7.75 1.89
C TYR A 152 0.36 6.71 1.07
N GLY A 153 0.17 5.50 1.60
CA GLY A 153 -0.71 4.49 1.02
C GLY A 153 -2.16 4.97 0.93
N LEU A 154 -2.69 5.57 2.00
CA LEU A 154 -4.02 6.18 2.00
C LEU A 154 -4.12 7.30 0.96
N LEU A 155 -3.19 8.26 0.97
CA LEU A 155 -3.21 9.40 0.03
C LEU A 155 -3.12 8.95 -1.43
N THR A 156 -2.25 7.99 -1.73
CA THR A 156 -2.13 7.40 -3.08
C THR A 156 -3.41 6.67 -3.48
N SER A 157 -4.07 5.97 -2.54
CA SER A 157 -5.34 5.31 -2.83
C SER A 157 -6.44 6.28 -3.21
N ILE A 158 -6.53 7.43 -2.54
CA ILE A 158 -7.47 8.49 -2.87
C ILE A 158 -7.20 9.03 -4.29
N ALA A 159 -5.93 9.31 -4.62
CA ALA A 159 -5.57 9.77 -5.96
C ALA A 159 -5.96 8.75 -7.05
N ILE A 160 -5.67 7.47 -6.84
CA ILE A 160 -6.05 6.39 -7.76
C ILE A 160 -7.59 6.30 -7.90
N ALA A 161 -8.34 6.38 -6.80
CA ALA A 161 -9.81 6.33 -6.82
C ALA A 161 -10.39 7.49 -7.63
N LEU A 162 -9.87 8.70 -7.47
CA LEU A 162 -10.30 9.89 -8.21
C LEU A 162 -10.01 9.76 -9.72
N ILE A 163 -8.85 9.21 -10.09
CA ILE A 163 -8.51 8.98 -11.50
C ILE A 163 -9.47 7.94 -12.11
N TRP A 164 -9.74 6.85 -11.41
CA TRP A 164 -10.64 5.80 -11.90
C TRP A 164 -12.08 6.26 -12.03
N SER A 165 -12.59 7.05 -11.08
CA SER A 165 -13.95 7.57 -11.16
C SER A 165 -14.14 8.47 -12.39
N ARG A 166 -13.15 9.31 -12.71
CA ARG A 166 -13.18 10.14 -13.91
C ARG A 166 -13.12 9.32 -15.20
N TYR A 167 -12.29 8.26 -15.20
CA TYR A 167 -12.16 7.39 -16.38
C TYR A 167 -13.47 6.65 -16.68
N THR A 168 -14.14 6.11 -15.66
CA THR A 168 -15.43 5.40 -15.85
C THR A 168 -16.54 6.33 -16.29
N MET A 169 -16.63 7.57 -15.76
CA MET A 169 -17.63 8.56 -16.20
C MET A 169 -17.45 8.98 -17.67
N ASN A 170 -16.20 9.09 -18.13
CA ASN A 170 -15.93 9.53 -19.52
C ASN A 170 -16.06 8.39 -20.56
N HIS A 171 -16.21 7.14 -20.14
CA HIS A 171 -16.26 5.95 -21.01
C HIS A 171 -17.51 5.10 -20.78
N ASP A 172 -18.58 5.68 -20.21
CA ASP A 172 -19.88 5.00 -20.09
C ASP A 172 -20.52 4.92 -21.49
N PRO A 173 -20.70 3.71 -22.07
CA PRO A 173 -21.25 3.57 -23.41
C PRO A 173 -22.75 3.88 -23.49
N THR A 174 -23.41 4.21 -22.39
CA THR A 174 -24.86 4.46 -22.35
C THR A 174 -25.27 5.87 -22.75
N GLU A 175 -24.32 6.86 -22.80
CA GLU A 175 -24.63 8.24 -23.20
C GLU A 175 -24.75 8.47 -24.72
N HIS A 176 -24.41 7.49 -25.58
CA HIS A 176 -24.46 7.63 -27.03
C HIS A 176 -25.62 6.87 -27.70
N SER A 177 -26.65 6.46 -26.93
CA SER A 177 -27.80 5.73 -27.43
C SER A 177 -29.14 6.51 -27.33
N ASN A 178 -29.11 7.81 -27.60
CA ASN A 178 -30.32 8.63 -27.81
C ASN A 178 -30.29 9.32 -29.18
#